data_a7975ca6cc95f27e19169c9da47e96f3
#
_entry.id   a7975ca6cc95f27e19169c9da47e96f3
#
_cell.length_a   1.000
_cell.length_b   1.000
_cell.length_c   1.000
_cell.angle_alpha   90.00
_cell.angle_beta   90.00
_cell.angle_gamma   90.00
#
_symmetry.space_group_name_H-M   'P 1'
#
loop_
_entity.id
_entity.type
_entity.pdbx_description
1 polymer ?
#
loop_
_entity_poly.entity_id
_entity_poly.type
_entity_poly.pdbx_seq_one_letter_code
_entity_poly.pdbx_strand_id
1 'polypeptide(L)'
;MCLVLAPWLGACQSTHYLNRMNVERIKDIINAKPNLSTALGMDFISTPEDDTCMARMKVDERNRQPFGFLSGGASLALAENLAGVASSALCPGCACVGIEVSGSHVKAVVEGDTVTAYARMLHKGTTLHVWNVDIKDTTDELISSVRVTNYIIKQKK
;
A
#
# COMPACT_ATOMS: atom_id res chain seq x y z
N MET A 1 59.49 15.89 -6.07
CA MET A 1 58.76 16.23 -4.85
C MET A 1 57.31 15.78 -5.04
N CYS A 2 57.04 14.56 -4.60
CA CYS A 2 55.74 13.91 -4.73
C CYS A 2 54.80 14.41 -3.65
N LEU A 3 53.58 14.79 -4.02
CA LEU A 3 52.46 14.93 -3.10
C LEU A 3 51.40 13.90 -3.48
N VAL A 4 51.30 12.90 -2.63
CA VAL A 4 50.30 11.85 -2.61
C VAL A 4 49.00 12.47 -2.08
N LEU A 5 47.95 12.45 -2.90
CA LEU A 5 46.60 12.69 -2.43
C LEU A 5 45.87 11.35 -2.25
N ALA A 6 45.58 11.01 -1.03
CA ALA A 6 44.84 9.84 -0.62
C ALA A 6 43.37 9.91 -1.05
N PRO A 7 42.72 8.77 -1.31
CA PRO A 7 41.31 8.70 -1.76
C PRO A 7 40.36 8.66 -0.57
N TRP A 8 39.51 9.67 -0.47
CA TRP A 8 38.30 9.60 0.35
C TRP A 8 37.11 9.21 -0.55
N LEU A 9 37.01 7.95 -0.88
CA LEU A 9 35.80 7.33 -1.42
C LEU A 9 35.54 6.05 -0.65
N GLY A 10 34.85 6.18 0.45
CA GLY A 10 34.37 5.06 1.23
C GLY A 10 33.27 5.51 2.17
N ALA A 11 32.12 4.83 2.06
CA ALA A 11 31.01 4.82 2.99
C ALA A 11 29.94 5.94 2.85
N CYS A 12 29.20 5.90 1.72
CA CYS A 12 27.84 6.46 1.71
C CYS A 12 26.88 5.60 0.88
N GLN A 13 26.96 4.28 0.99
CA GLN A 13 26.01 3.38 0.31
C GLN A 13 25.18 2.50 1.25
N SER A 14 25.33 2.60 2.57
CA SER A 14 24.66 1.69 3.50
C SER A 14 23.40 2.21 4.18
N THR A 15 23.07 3.50 4.06
CA THR A 15 21.88 4.10 4.71
C THR A 15 20.61 4.09 3.86
N HIS A 16 20.73 3.95 2.54
CA HIS A 16 19.55 3.87 1.65
C HIS A 16 18.83 2.52 1.68
N TYR A 17 19.50 1.44 2.07
CA TYR A 17 18.89 0.09 2.13
C TYR A 17 17.96 -0.12 3.33
N LEU A 18 18.03 0.71 4.36
CA LEU A 18 17.27 0.53 5.61
C LEU A 18 15.88 1.16 5.60
N ASN A 19 15.53 1.96 4.59
CA ASN A 19 14.26 2.68 4.53
C ASN A 19 13.34 2.25 3.38
N ARG A 20 13.64 1.16 2.69
CA ARG A 20 12.75 0.61 1.66
C ARG A 20 11.46 0.13 2.30
N MET A 21 10.33 0.53 1.72
CA MET A 21 9.01 0.01 2.08
C MET A 21 9.01 -1.51 1.87
N ASN A 22 9.12 -2.25 2.95
CA ASN A 22 9.15 -3.71 2.91
C ASN A 22 7.85 -4.26 3.50
N VAL A 23 6.90 -4.56 2.62
CA VAL A 23 5.59 -5.11 2.97
C VAL A 23 5.71 -6.53 3.52
N GLU A 24 6.74 -7.30 3.14
CA GLU A 24 6.92 -8.69 3.59
C GLU A 24 6.99 -8.80 5.12
N ARG A 25 7.61 -7.81 5.78
CA ARG A 25 7.68 -7.76 7.25
C ARG A 25 6.32 -7.62 7.93
N ILE A 26 5.31 -7.11 7.21
CA ILE A 26 3.97 -6.88 7.73
C ILE A 26 3.03 -8.00 7.32
N LYS A 27 3.33 -8.75 6.27
CA LYS A 27 2.52 -9.89 5.83
C LYS A 27 2.30 -10.92 6.94
N ASP A 28 3.33 -11.23 7.71
CA ASP A 28 3.21 -12.16 8.84
C ASP A 28 2.22 -11.67 9.89
N ILE A 29 2.20 -10.37 10.16
CA ILE A 29 1.26 -9.75 11.10
C ILE A 29 -0.16 -9.78 10.53
N ILE A 30 -0.32 -9.45 9.24
CA ILE A 30 -1.62 -9.46 8.56
C ILE A 30 -2.20 -10.87 8.53
N ASN A 31 -1.37 -11.86 8.23
CA ASN A 31 -1.81 -13.26 8.08
C ASN A 31 -1.94 -14.02 9.41
N ALA A 32 -1.49 -13.44 10.53
CA ALA A 32 -1.50 -14.10 11.83
C ALA A 32 -2.92 -14.39 12.36
N LYS A 33 -3.92 -13.61 11.95
CA LYS A 33 -5.33 -13.78 12.36
C LYS A 33 -6.27 -13.39 11.21
N PRO A 34 -7.46 -14.01 11.13
CA PRO A 34 -8.49 -13.58 10.20
C PRO A 34 -8.80 -12.07 10.36
N ASN A 35 -8.83 -11.36 9.27
CA ASN A 35 -9.11 -9.92 9.20
C ASN A 35 -9.73 -9.58 7.84
N LEU A 36 -10.06 -8.30 7.59
CA LEU A 36 -10.71 -7.87 6.36
C LEU A 36 -9.85 -8.15 5.12
N SER A 37 -8.54 -7.93 5.19
CA SER A 37 -7.65 -8.18 4.05
C SER A 37 -7.63 -9.66 3.65
N THR A 38 -7.54 -10.57 4.63
CA THR A 38 -7.57 -12.02 4.37
C THR A 38 -8.96 -12.49 3.94
N ALA A 39 -10.03 -11.92 4.49
CA ALA A 39 -11.41 -12.23 4.11
C ALA A 39 -11.72 -11.86 2.66
N LEU A 40 -11.19 -10.74 2.17
CA LEU A 40 -11.38 -10.28 0.79
C LEU A 40 -10.31 -10.82 -0.18
N GLY A 41 -9.31 -11.54 0.32
CA GLY A 41 -8.25 -12.15 -0.51
C GLY A 41 -7.28 -11.13 -1.09
N MET A 42 -6.89 -10.12 -0.30
CA MET A 42 -5.91 -9.12 -0.72
C MET A 42 -4.49 -9.67 -0.60
N ASP A 43 -3.68 -9.51 -1.66
CA ASP A 43 -2.24 -9.83 -1.67
C ASP A 43 -1.43 -8.54 -1.84
N PHE A 44 -0.62 -8.21 -0.83
CA PHE A 44 0.19 -7.00 -0.80
C PHE A 44 1.58 -7.25 -1.37
N ILE A 45 2.08 -6.32 -2.17
CA ILE A 45 3.31 -6.46 -2.97
C ILE A 45 4.18 -5.23 -2.78
N SER A 46 5.45 -5.44 -2.40
CA SER A 46 6.45 -4.38 -2.37
C SER A 46 6.79 -3.91 -3.78
N THR A 47 7.04 -2.62 -3.94
CA THR A 47 7.53 -2.01 -5.17
C THR A 47 9.00 -1.59 -5.01
N PRO A 48 9.73 -1.32 -6.11
CA PRO A 48 11.11 -0.85 -6.01
C PRO A 48 11.26 0.54 -5.38
N GLU A 49 10.23 1.39 -5.49
CA GLU A 49 10.22 2.77 -4.98
C GLU A 49 9.85 2.79 -3.50
N ASP A 50 10.34 3.81 -2.78
CA ASP A 50 10.15 3.95 -1.33
C ASP A 50 8.79 4.58 -0.96
N ASP A 51 8.09 5.17 -1.94
CA ASP A 51 6.83 5.90 -1.78
C ASP A 51 5.64 5.24 -2.46
N THR A 52 5.81 3.99 -2.95
CA THR A 52 4.77 3.23 -3.65
C THR A 52 4.59 1.83 -3.04
N CYS A 53 3.41 1.27 -3.23
CA CYS A 53 3.06 -0.09 -2.82
C CYS A 53 1.93 -0.61 -3.71
N MET A 54 1.80 -1.92 -3.82
CA MET A 54 0.77 -2.56 -4.63
C MET A 54 -0.02 -3.58 -3.83
N ALA A 55 -1.25 -3.85 -4.26
CA ALA A 55 -2.02 -5.01 -3.83
C ALA A 55 -2.84 -5.57 -4.99
N ARG A 56 -3.05 -6.89 -4.99
CA ARG A 56 -3.95 -7.58 -5.92
C ARG A 56 -5.13 -8.16 -5.17
N MET A 57 -6.28 -8.21 -5.85
CA MET A 57 -7.48 -8.84 -5.33
C MET A 57 -8.27 -9.45 -6.50
N LYS A 58 -8.59 -10.74 -6.40
CA LYS A 58 -9.49 -11.39 -7.36
C LYS A 58 -10.92 -10.97 -7.06
N VAL A 59 -11.69 -10.68 -8.10
CA VAL A 59 -13.14 -10.41 -8.00
C VAL A 59 -13.88 -11.73 -7.92
N ASP A 60 -14.48 -12.02 -6.77
CA ASP A 60 -15.21 -13.26 -6.51
C ASP A 60 -16.39 -13.03 -5.55
N GLU A 61 -16.99 -14.11 -5.05
CA GLU A 61 -18.16 -14.08 -4.16
C GLU A 61 -17.95 -13.26 -2.87
N ARG A 62 -16.69 -13.05 -2.45
CA ARG A 62 -16.35 -12.32 -1.20
C ARG A 62 -16.46 -10.79 -1.35
N ASN A 63 -16.34 -10.27 -2.57
CA ASN A 63 -16.19 -8.84 -2.82
C ASN A 63 -17.03 -8.29 -3.97
N ARG A 64 -17.80 -9.16 -4.66
CA ARG A 64 -18.74 -8.74 -5.70
C ARG A 64 -20.04 -8.17 -5.11
N GLN A 65 -20.68 -7.27 -5.82
CA GLN A 65 -22.04 -6.84 -5.57
C GLN A 65 -23.06 -7.81 -6.22
N PRO A 66 -24.38 -7.73 -5.89
CA PRO A 66 -25.38 -8.68 -6.39
C PRO A 66 -25.47 -8.79 -7.93
N PHE A 67 -25.02 -7.78 -8.66
CA PHE A 67 -25.03 -7.76 -10.11
C PHE A 67 -23.81 -8.41 -10.77
N GLY A 68 -22.91 -9.06 -10.00
CA GLY A 68 -21.73 -9.77 -10.52
C GLY A 68 -20.52 -8.87 -10.84
N PHE A 69 -20.51 -7.63 -10.37
CA PHE A 69 -19.38 -6.72 -10.52
C PHE A 69 -18.67 -6.50 -9.17
N LEU A 70 -17.42 -6.09 -9.22
CA LEU A 70 -16.68 -5.67 -8.02
C LEU A 70 -17.47 -4.60 -7.26
N SER A 71 -17.63 -4.79 -5.96
CA SER A 71 -18.27 -3.82 -5.07
C SER A 71 -17.37 -2.58 -4.91
N GLY A 72 -17.95 -1.39 -5.01
CA GLY A 72 -17.26 -0.13 -4.71
C GLY A 72 -16.71 -0.10 -3.27
N GLY A 73 -17.48 -0.64 -2.31
CA GLY A 73 -17.01 -0.79 -0.92
C GLY A 73 -15.78 -1.68 -0.80
N ALA A 74 -15.68 -2.76 -1.60
CA ALA A 74 -14.49 -3.61 -1.65
C ALA A 74 -13.29 -2.89 -2.27
N SER A 75 -13.51 -2.03 -3.27
CA SER A 75 -12.47 -1.18 -3.85
C SER A 75 -11.93 -0.16 -2.82
N LEU A 76 -12.82 0.48 -2.05
CA LEU A 76 -12.40 1.37 -0.95
C LEU A 76 -11.65 0.62 0.13
N ALA A 77 -12.13 -0.57 0.52
CA ALA A 77 -11.45 -1.42 1.50
C ALA A 77 -10.05 -1.85 1.01
N LEU A 78 -9.89 -2.21 -0.28
CA LEU A 78 -8.60 -2.55 -0.86
C LEU A 78 -7.63 -1.37 -0.78
N ALA A 79 -8.08 -0.17 -1.14
CA ALA A 79 -7.27 1.04 -1.09
C ALA A 79 -6.87 1.42 0.34
N GLU A 80 -7.82 1.40 1.30
CA GLU A 80 -7.57 1.72 2.70
C GLU A 80 -6.58 0.74 3.34
N ASN A 81 -6.79 -0.56 3.14
CA ASN A 81 -5.89 -1.59 3.67
C ASN A 81 -4.49 -1.48 3.06
N LEU A 82 -4.36 -1.25 1.75
CA LEU A 82 -3.07 -1.05 1.09
C LEU A 82 -2.33 0.16 1.66
N ALA A 83 -2.99 1.31 1.80
CA ALA A 83 -2.42 2.52 2.38
C ALA A 83 -2.01 2.32 3.85
N GLY A 84 -2.81 1.57 4.63
CA GLY A 84 -2.52 1.21 6.02
C GLY A 84 -1.27 0.33 6.14
N VAL A 85 -1.16 -0.71 5.30
CA VAL A 85 0.01 -1.60 5.20
C VAL A 85 1.26 -0.81 4.82
N ALA A 86 1.16 0.03 3.78
CA ALA A 86 2.26 0.88 3.34
C ALA A 86 2.71 1.86 4.44
N SER A 87 1.78 2.53 5.13
CA SER A 87 2.08 3.41 6.25
C SER A 87 2.76 2.67 7.40
N SER A 88 2.32 1.46 7.72
CA SER A 88 2.90 0.61 8.77
C SER A 88 4.31 0.14 8.41
N ALA A 89 4.57 -0.17 7.13
CA ALA A 89 5.91 -0.51 6.65
C ALA A 89 6.90 0.66 6.80
N LEU A 90 6.42 1.90 6.62
CA LEU A 90 7.23 3.12 6.76
C LEU A 90 7.43 3.57 8.21
N CYS A 91 6.61 3.11 9.14
CA CYS A 91 6.63 3.51 10.55
C CYS A 91 6.67 2.28 11.47
N PRO A 92 7.79 1.51 11.50
CA PRO A 92 7.91 0.35 12.37
C PRO A 92 7.67 0.71 13.83
N GLY A 93 6.83 -0.07 14.53
CA GLY A 93 6.47 0.17 15.92
C GLY A 93 5.40 1.25 16.15
N CYS A 94 4.78 1.77 15.08
CA CYS A 94 3.60 2.62 15.16
C CYS A 94 2.34 1.82 14.79
N ALA A 95 1.18 2.22 15.29
CA ALA A 95 -0.09 1.80 14.73
C ALA A 95 -0.54 2.85 13.70
N CYS A 96 -0.92 2.39 12.51
CA CYS A 96 -1.40 3.24 11.43
C CYS A 96 -2.88 2.95 11.20
N VAL A 97 -3.76 3.93 11.41
CA VAL A 97 -5.20 3.76 11.30
C VAL A 97 -5.79 4.70 10.25
N GLY A 98 -6.67 4.18 9.40
CA GLY A 98 -7.41 5.00 8.44
C GLY A 98 -8.35 5.95 9.17
N ILE A 99 -8.35 7.23 8.77
CA ILE A 99 -9.26 8.24 9.30
C ILE A 99 -10.11 8.88 8.21
N GLU A 100 -9.75 8.67 6.95
CA GLU A 100 -10.52 9.12 5.80
C GLU A 100 -10.21 8.21 4.62
N VAL A 101 -11.25 7.81 3.90
CA VAL A 101 -11.18 7.12 2.61
C VAL A 101 -12.28 7.67 1.72
N SER A 102 -11.89 8.14 0.53
CA SER A 102 -12.83 8.65 -0.47
C SER A 102 -12.36 8.31 -1.86
N GLY A 103 -13.28 8.04 -2.76
CA GLY A 103 -12.91 7.68 -4.12
C GLY A 103 -14.05 7.66 -5.11
N SER A 104 -13.68 7.63 -6.39
CA SER A 104 -14.57 7.51 -7.52
C SER A 104 -14.35 6.19 -8.23
N HIS A 105 -15.43 5.47 -8.54
CA HIS A 105 -15.43 4.26 -9.33
C HIS A 105 -15.87 4.61 -10.75
N VAL A 106 -14.99 4.39 -11.72
CA VAL A 106 -15.19 4.89 -13.10
C VAL A 106 -15.44 3.77 -14.11
N LYS A 107 -15.15 2.51 -13.73
CA LYS A 107 -15.38 1.34 -14.60
C LYS A 107 -15.77 0.13 -13.75
N ALA A 108 -16.70 -0.69 -14.27
CA ALA A 108 -17.08 -1.96 -13.66
C ALA A 108 -16.09 -3.06 -14.02
N VAL A 109 -15.84 -3.98 -13.08
CA VAL A 109 -15.04 -5.20 -13.27
C VAL A 109 -15.91 -6.40 -12.92
N VAL A 110 -15.96 -7.39 -13.79
CA VAL A 110 -16.79 -8.59 -13.61
C VAL A 110 -16.13 -9.61 -12.69
N GLU A 111 -16.97 -10.44 -12.07
CA GLU A 111 -16.50 -11.60 -11.31
C GLU A 111 -15.61 -12.51 -12.17
N GLY A 112 -14.55 -13.04 -11.58
CA GLY A 112 -13.53 -13.87 -12.23
C GLY A 112 -12.28 -13.10 -12.64
N ASP A 113 -12.37 -11.79 -12.80
CA ASP A 113 -11.24 -10.92 -13.13
C ASP A 113 -10.39 -10.59 -11.88
N THR A 114 -9.28 -9.87 -12.07
CA THR A 114 -8.37 -9.44 -11.00
C THR A 114 -8.12 -7.96 -11.12
N VAL A 115 -8.16 -7.26 -9.99
CA VAL A 115 -7.77 -5.86 -9.92
C VAL A 115 -6.45 -5.69 -9.19
N THR A 116 -5.68 -4.68 -9.61
CA THR A 116 -4.42 -4.27 -8.99
C THR A 116 -4.54 -2.84 -8.50
N ALA A 117 -4.33 -2.63 -7.21
CA ALA A 117 -4.26 -1.32 -6.59
C ALA A 117 -2.80 -0.85 -6.54
N TYR A 118 -2.57 0.40 -6.92
CA TYR A 118 -1.27 1.09 -6.93
C TYR A 118 -1.35 2.28 -5.99
N ALA A 119 -0.72 2.17 -4.83
CA ALA A 119 -0.64 3.27 -3.86
C ALA A 119 0.61 4.11 -4.11
N ARG A 120 0.43 5.43 -4.11
CA ARG A 120 1.50 6.42 -4.14
C ARG A 120 1.33 7.38 -2.98
N MET A 121 2.41 7.63 -2.24
CA MET A 121 2.44 8.60 -1.16
C MET A 121 2.32 10.02 -1.70
N LEU A 122 1.38 10.79 -1.17
CA LEU A 122 1.24 12.21 -1.46
C LEU A 122 1.80 13.09 -0.36
N HIS A 123 1.70 12.62 0.90
CA HIS A 123 2.23 13.33 2.06
C HIS A 123 2.70 12.35 3.12
N LYS A 124 3.93 12.57 3.61
CA LYS A 124 4.55 11.83 4.71
C LYS A 124 4.83 12.78 5.87
N GLY A 125 3.86 12.93 6.75
CA GLY A 125 4.01 13.70 7.98
C GLY A 125 4.40 12.82 9.17
N THR A 126 4.61 13.43 10.32
CA THR A 126 4.89 12.71 11.58
C THR A 126 3.65 12.11 12.21
N THR A 127 2.46 12.60 11.85
CA THR A 127 1.16 12.20 12.40
C THR A 127 0.17 11.77 11.33
N LEU A 128 0.35 12.21 10.09
CA LEU A 128 -0.53 11.88 8.97
C LEU A 128 0.27 11.40 7.77
N HIS A 129 -0.22 10.33 7.14
CA HIS A 129 0.18 9.90 5.82
C HIS A 129 -1.02 10.02 4.88
N VAL A 130 -0.83 10.63 3.72
CA VAL A 130 -1.86 10.75 2.67
C VAL A 130 -1.42 9.99 1.43
N TRP A 131 -2.30 9.14 0.92
CA TRP A 131 -2.06 8.29 -0.23
C TRP A 131 -3.06 8.57 -1.35
N ASN A 132 -2.61 8.45 -2.59
CA ASN A 132 -3.47 8.20 -3.74
C ASN A 132 -3.37 6.72 -4.11
N VAL A 133 -4.50 6.08 -4.35
CA VAL A 133 -4.56 4.67 -4.74
C VAL A 133 -5.38 4.55 -6.01
N ASP A 134 -4.73 4.23 -7.11
CA ASP A 134 -5.40 3.91 -8.37
C ASP A 134 -5.57 2.40 -8.50
N ILE A 135 -6.80 1.95 -8.73
CA ILE A 135 -7.13 0.55 -8.92
C ILE A 135 -7.39 0.34 -10.42
N LYS A 136 -6.71 -0.65 -10.99
CA LYS A 136 -6.74 -0.97 -12.41
C LYS A 136 -7.13 -2.42 -12.65
N ASP A 137 -7.68 -2.70 -13.82
CA ASP A 137 -7.95 -4.06 -14.28
C ASP A 137 -6.71 -4.71 -14.93
N THR A 138 -6.89 -5.91 -15.46
CA THR A 138 -5.84 -6.68 -16.15
C THR A 138 -5.37 -6.05 -17.47
N THR A 139 -6.10 -5.08 -18.02
CA THR A 139 -5.74 -4.31 -19.23
C THR A 139 -5.09 -2.97 -18.92
N ASP A 140 -4.78 -2.70 -17.63
CA ASP A 140 -4.22 -1.45 -17.11
C ASP A 140 -5.19 -0.25 -17.20
N GLU A 141 -6.50 -0.51 -17.40
CA GLU A 141 -7.51 0.55 -17.38
C GLU A 141 -7.91 0.92 -15.95
N LEU A 142 -8.13 2.21 -15.72
CA LEU A 142 -8.52 2.73 -14.41
C LEU A 142 -9.94 2.28 -14.05
N ILE A 143 -10.07 1.64 -12.89
CA ILE A 143 -11.34 1.18 -12.30
C ILE A 143 -11.81 2.14 -11.23
N SER A 144 -10.89 2.55 -10.35
CA SER A 144 -11.18 3.45 -9.24
C SER A 144 -9.96 4.29 -8.91
N SER A 145 -10.19 5.54 -8.52
CA SER A 145 -9.16 6.39 -7.92
C SER A 145 -9.61 6.81 -6.52
N VAL A 146 -8.76 6.52 -5.52
CA VAL A 146 -9.12 6.62 -4.10
C VAL A 146 -8.07 7.42 -3.36
N ARG A 147 -8.52 8.35 -2.49
CA ARG A 147 -7.68 9.03 -1.51
C ARG A 147 -7.84 8.37 -0.16
N VAL A 148 -6.71 8.15 0.52
CA VAL A 148 -6.68 7.59 1.88
C VAL A 148 -5.81 8.45 2.78
N THR A 149 -6.31 8.78 3.97
CA THR A 149 -5.54 9.45 5.02
C THR A 149 -5.42 8.51 6.22
N ASN A 150 -4.19 8.23 6.62
CA ASN A 150 -3.87 7.45 7.81
C ASN A 150 -3.33 8.35 8.92
N TYR A 151 -3.78 8.10 10.14
CA TYR A 151 -3.22 8.69 11.36
C TYR A 151 -2.17 7.75 11.96
N ILE A 152 -1.01 8.29 12.33
CA ILE A 152 0.14 7.55 12.85
C ILE A 152 0.17 7.65 14.37
N ILE A 153 -0.13 6.56 15.05
CA ILE A 153 -0.13 6.46 16.50
C ILE A 153 1.22 5.90 16.96
N LYS A 154 2.02 6.73 17.56
CA LYS A 154 3.29 6.30 18.19
C LYS A 154 2.97 5.51 19.46
N GLN A 155 3.44 4.26 19.53
CA GLN A 155 3.33 3.49 20.77
C GLN A 155 4.26 4.16 21.82
N LYS A 156 3.68 4.48 22.99
CA LYS A 156 4.50 4.90 24.15
C LYS A 156 5.36 3.70 24.55
N LYS A 157 6.65 3.92 24.62
CA LYS A 157 7.60 2.98 25.22
C LYS A 157 7.29 2.79 26.70
#